data_d4cbfe1ebe28c6b09cccf5df09f5b77d
#
_entry.id   d4cbfe1ebe28c6b09cccf5df09f5b77d
#
_cell.length_a   1.000
_cell.length_b   1.000
_cell.length_c   1.000
_cell.angle_alpha   90.00
_cell.angle_beta   90.00
_cell.angle_gamma   90.00
#
_symmetry.space_group_name_H-M   'P 1'
#
loop_
_entity.id
_entity.type
_entity.pdbx_description
1 polymer ?
#
loop_
_entity_poly.entity_id
_entity_poly.type
_entity_poly.pdbx_seq_one_letter_code
_entity_poly.pdbx_strand_id
1 'polypeptide(L)'
;MKVALDATPLLGTPTGIARCVAGLIEGLTTLAEPPEVVLTGFSRSGGEPAYPGATWSPRRVPARALQALWARAPLPPVEWLSGPCDVFHATNYVLPPSRRAAGVVSIYDLTYERYPGMITDAVARYRVLVPQSLRRARAVITPCRTVAEEVIDQYRLDPALVQIARPGVDRSWATAVPATAAWLQAHGLPSSYVLAVGTLEPRKNLRTLVAAHRLLGPQAPPLVLVGSPGWGQQLELTAADNVHLTGWLSDSELQALVVGAAVLAFPSLYEGYGLPPLEALACGTPVVCSDLPVLREVLGPHATFSPAEDVEAFADALARVLAVPGDPAAGMAHASALTWTSYASETMQAYRAALA
;
A
#
# COMPACT_ATOMS: atom_id res chain seq x y z
N MET A 1 -20.85 14.65 11.74
CA MET A 1 -20.93 13.52 10.78
C MET A 1 -20.34 12.29 11.45
N LYS A 2 -21.04 11.16 11.41
CA LYS A 2 -20.61 9.87 11.93
C LYS A 2 -20.16 8.96 10.78
N VAL A 3 -18.90 8.51 10.81
CA VAL A 3 -18.29 7.68 9.78
C VAL A 3 -17.96 6.32 10.36
N ALA A 4 -18.48 5.26 9.77
CA ALA A 4 -18.06 3.89 10.07
C ALA A 4 -17.03 3.45 9.03
N LEU A 5 -15.86 2.99 9.49
CA LEU A 5 -14.77 2.48 8.65
C LEU A 5 -14.70 0.95 8.73
N ASP A 6 -14.55 0.29 7.61
CA ASP A 6 -14.13 -1.11 7.61
C ASP A 6 -12.66 -1.20 8.02
N ALA A 7 -12.42 -1.60 9.26
CA ALA A 7 -11.11 -1.77 9.86
C ALA A 7 -10.61 -3.23 9.80
N THR A 8 -11.24 -4.09 9.00
CA THR A 8 -10.82 -5.49 8.81
C THR A 8 -9.35 -5.63 8.40
N PRO A 9 -8.78 -4.73 7.53
CA PRO A 9 -7.36 -4.82 7.18
C PRO A 9 -6.39 -4.70 8.37
N LEU A 10 -6.83 -4.10 9.48
CA LEU A 10 -6.01 -3.92 10.69
C LEU A 10 -5.97 -5.18 11.58
N LEU A 11 -6.80 -6.19 11.31
CA LEU A 11 -6.95 -7.40 12.13
C LEU A 11 -6.07 -8.57 11.69
N GLY A 12 -5.16 -8.36 10.76
CA GLY A 12 -4.28 -9.38 10.21
C GLY A 12 -2.81 -8.95 10.19
N THR A 13 -2.02 -9.65 9.37
CA THR A 13 -0.64 -9.22 9.10
C THR A 13 -0.66 -7.85 8.44
N PRO A 14 0.12 -6.87 8.93
CA PRO A 14 0.19 -5.55 8.37
C PRO A 14 0.56 -5.57 6.87
N THR A 15 -0.22 -4.84 6.07
CA THR A 15 -0.03 -4.67 4.62
C THR A 15 -0.03 -3.19 4.27
N GLY A 16 0.30 -2.83 3.03
CA GLY A 16 0.17 -1.45 2.56
C GLY A 16 -1.25 -0.89 2.75
N ILE A 17 -2.30 -1.71 2.54
CA ILE A 17 -3.69 -1.31 2.79
C ILE A 17 -3.92 -1.06 4.29
N ALA A 18 -3.40 -1.93 5.16
CA ALA A 18 -3.51 -1.72 6.62
C ALA A 18 -2.85 -0.39 7.04
N ARG A 19 -1.70 -0.02 6.47
CA ARG A 19 -1.07 1.30 6.70
C ARG A 19 -1.95 2.45 6.23
N CYS A 20 -2.55 2.36 5.04
CA CYS A 20 -3.47 3.38 4.55
C CYS A 20 -4.68 3.55 5.49
N VAL A 21 -5.24 2.45 6.00
CA VAL A 21 -6.36 2.50 6.94
C VAL A 21 -5.95 3.09 8.29
N ALA A 22 -4.81 2.69 8.82
CA ALA A 22 -4.26 3.25 10.07
C ALA A 22 -4.01 4.74 9.94
N GLY A 23 -3.32 5.16 8.87
CA GLY A 23 -3.04 6.57 8.60
C GLY A 23 -4.31 7.39 8.33
N LEU A 24 -5.34 6.80 7.68
CA LEU A 24 -6.63 7.46 7.53
C LEU A 24 -7.30 7.72 8.88
N ILE A 25 -7.30 6.74 9.78
CA ILE A 25 -7.88 6.90 11.13
C ILE A 25 -7.14 8.00 11.88
N GLU A 26 -5.81 7.94 11.91
CA GLU A 26 -4.97 8.97 12.52
C GLU A 26 -5.28 10.35 11.93
N GLY A 27 -5.28 10.46 10.61
CA GLY A 27 -5.57 11.72 9.93
C GLY A 27 -6.96 12.26 10.26
N LEU A 28 -8.01 11.42 10.20
CA LEU A 28 -9.40 11.83 10.50
C LEU A 28 -9.56 12.33 11.94
N THR A 29 -8.95 11.65 12.90
CA THR A 29 -9.06 11.99 14.33
C THR A 29 -8.24 13.23 14.73
N THR A 30 -7.30 13.64 13.89
CA THR A 30 -6.45 14.82 14.10
C THR A 30 -6.86 16.07 13.31
N LEU A 31 -7.94 15.97 12.51
CA LEU A 31 -8.51 17.14 11.82
C LEU A 31 -9.00 18.20 12.82
N ALA A 32 -9.05 19.46 12.38
CA ALA A 32 -9.59 20.55 13.20
C ALA A 32 -11.07 20.32 13.59
N GLU A 33 -11.83 19.70 12.68
CA GLU A 33 -13.22 19.29 12.88
C GLU A 33 -13.34 17.78 12.59
N PRO A 34 -12.95 16.91 13.54
CA PRO A 34 -12.95 15.48 13.30
C PRO A 34 -14.37 14.92 13.23
N PRO A 35 -14.64 13.96 12.32
CA PRO A 35 -15.89 13.21 12.36
C PRO A 35 -15.90 12.27 13.57
N GLU A 36 -17.07 11.81 13.97
CA GLU A 36 -17.19 10.65 14.88
C GLU A 36 -16.79 9.40 14.11
N VAL A 37 -15.66 8.78 14.48
CA VAL A 37 -15.10 7.60 13.79
C VAL A 37 -15.46 6.33 14.55
N VAL A 38 -16.14 5.41 13.87
CA VAL A 38 -16.46 4.06 14.37
C VAL A 38 -15.74 3.02 13.52
N LEU A 39 -14.94 2.18 14.15
CA LEU A 39 -14.21 1.10 13.49
C LEU A 39 -15.02 -0.18 13.54
N THR A 40 -15.27 -0.78 12.38
CA THR A 40 -15.97 -2.06 12.27
C THR A 40 -15.04 -3.08 11.62
N GLY A 41 -14.71 -4.15 12.35
CA GLY A 41 -13.84 -5.21 11.85
C GLY A 41 -14.57 -6.54 11.76
N PHE A 42 -14.40 -7.26 10.66
CA PHE A 42 -15.01 -8.55 10.41
C PHE A 42 -13.97 -9.67 10.57
N SER A 43 -13.87 -10.24 11.78
CA SER A 43 -12.92 -11.31 12.11
C SER A 43 -13.53 -12.32 13.07
N ARG A 44 -13.02 -13.57 13.06
CA ARG A 44 -13.39 -14.60 14.04
C ARG A 44 -12.60 -14.46 15.33
N SER A 45 -11.33 -14.08 15.22
CA SER A 45 -10.39 -14.06 16.36
C SER A 45 -10.52 -12.81 17.22
N GLY A 46 -11.17 -11.76 16.72
CA GLY A 46 -11.21 -10.48 17.39
C GLY A 46 -9.83 -9.81 17.42
N GLY A 47 -9.79 -8.57 17.67
CA GLY A 47 -8.64 -7.70 17.83
C GLY A 47 -9.22 -6.30 17.84
N GLU A 48 -8.79 -5.48 18.76
CA GLU A 48 -9.25 -4.09 18.85
C GLU A 48 -8.00 -3.21 19.01
N PRO A 49 -7.20 -3.06 17.92
CA PRO A 49 -6.05 -2.15 18.01
C PRO A 49 -6.52 -0.76 18.43
N ALA A 50 -5.89 -0.20 19.44
CA ALA A 50 -6.28 1.09 19.97
C ALA A 50 -5.94 2.22 18.99
N TYR A 51 -6.94 3.01 18.64
CA TYR A 51 -6.77 4.25 17.89
C TYR A 51 -7.42 5.39 18.68
N PRO A 52 -6.63 6.33 19.20
CA PRO A 52 -7.15 7.50 19.92
C PRO A 52 -8.18 8.25 19.08
N GLY A 53 -9.31 8.61 19.68
CA GLY A 53 -10.39 9.33 18.99
C GLY A 53 -11.31 8.49 18.12
N ALA A 54 -11.10 7.17 18.01
CA ALA A 54 -11.99 6.24 17.31
C ALA A 54 -12.57 5.20 18.29
N THR A 55 -13.79 4.74 18.02
CA THR A 55 -14.47 3.70 18.82
C THR A 55 -14.61 2.41 18.04
N TRP A 56 -14.41 1.26 18.68
CA TRP A 56 -14.60 -0.04 18.06
C TRP A 56 -16.04 -0.56 18.19
N SER A 57 -16.57 -1.10 17.09
CA SER A 57 -17.79 -1.91 17.05
C SER A 57 -17.46 -3.25 16.37
N PRO A 58 -16.69 -4.14 17.03
CA PRO A 58 -16.23 -5.38 16.43
C PRO A 58 -17.38 -6.36 16.22
N ARG A 59 -17.28 -7.14 15.14
CA ARG A 59 -18.24 -8.22 14.86
C ARG A 59 -17.49 -9.53 14.64
N ARG A 60 -17.83 -10.52 15.44
CA ARG A 60 -17.23 -11.87 15.32
C ARG A 60 -17.81 -12.66 14.14
N VAL A 61 -17.81 -12.04 12.98
CA VAL A 61 -18.27 -12.63 11.73
C VAL A 61 -17.13 -12.61 10.71
N PRO A 62 -16.79 -13.75 10.09
CA PRO A 62 -15.73 -13.78 9.10
C PRO A 62 -16.08 -12.92 7.88
N ALA A 63 -15.16 -12.03 7.47
CA ALA A 63 -15.34 -11.19 6.29
C ALA A 63 -15.71 -12.03 5.04
N ARG A 64 -15.06 -13.19 4.85
CA ARG A 64 -15.33 -14.09 3.71
C ARG A 64 -16.77 -14.59 3.65
N ALA A 65 -17.39 -14.87 4.81
CA ALA A 65 -18.78 -15.33 4.87
C ALA A 65 -19.74 -14.19 4.50
N LEU A 66 -19.48 -12.99 5.02
CA LEU A 66 -20.25 -11.80 4.65
C LEU A 66 -20.13 -11.46 3.17
N GLN A 67 -18.92 -11.48 2.62
CA GLN A 67 -18.67 -11.22 1.20
C GLN A 67 -19.39 -12.22 0.30
N ALA A 68 -19.41 -13.52 0.66
CA ALA A 68 -20.12 -14.54 -0.07
C ALA A 68 -21.64 -14.33 -0.04
N LEU A 69 -22.17 -13.81 1.08
CA LEU A 69 -23.58 -13.46 1.21
C LEU A 69 -23.91 -12.21 0.39
N TRP A 70 -23.11 -11.14 0.53
CA TRP A 70 -23.30 -9.88 -0.22
C TRP A 70 -23.15 -10.03 -1.74
N ALA A 71 -22.41 -11.06 -2.18
CA ALA A 71 -22.34 -11.41 -3.59
C ALA A 71 -23.68 -11.94 -4.15
N ARG A 72 -24.56 -12.45 -3.28
CA ARG A 72 -25.83 -13.11 -3.66
C ARG A 72 -27.08 -12.32 -3.27
N ALA A 73 -27.00 -11.57 -2.17
CA ALA A 73 -28.14 -10.86 -1.60
C ALA A 73 -27.71 -9.53 -0.97
N PRO A 74 -28.57 -8.49 -0.99
CA PRO A 74 -28.27 -7.20 -0.35
C PRO A 74 -28.50 -7.23 1.18
N LEU A 75 -28.12 -8.33 1.85
CA LEU A 75 -28.32 -8.58 3.27
C LEU A 75 -27.09 -9.28 3.88
N PRO A 76 -26.77 -9.06 5.18
CA PRO A 76 -27.34 -8.00 6.02
C PRO A 76 -26.87 -6.60 5.59
N PRO A 77 -27.67 -5.55 5.82
CA PRO A 77 -27.20 -4.19 5.62
C PRO A 77 -26.12 -3.86 6.67
N VAL A 78 -25.16 -3.02 6.29
CA VAL A 78 -24.00 -2.75 7.12
C VAL A 78 -24.36 -2.12 8.47
N GLU A 79 -25.43 -1.36 8.56
CA GLU A 79 -25.88 -0.73 9.81
C GLU A 79 -26.24 -1.74 10.91
N TRP A 80 -26.57 -2.99 10.55
CA TRP A 80 -26.75 -4.07 11.54
C TRP A 80 -25.43 -4.53 12.13
N LEU A 81 -24.33 -4.23 11.47
CA LEU A 81 -22.99 -4.61 11.87
C LEU A 81 -22.22 -3.45 12.51
N SER A 82 -22.23 -2.25 11.91
CA SER A 82 -21.52 -1.06 12.40
C SER A 82 -22.34 -0.20 13.37
N GLY A 83 -23.67 -0.42 13.44
CA GLY A 83 -24.59 0.56 14.00
C GLY A 83 -24.91 1.68 13.00
N PRO A 84 -25.79 2.64 13.38
CA PRO A 84 -26.18 3.74 12.50
C PRO A 84 -24.99 4.70 12.28
N CYS A 85 -24.81 5.09 11.01
CA CYS A 85 -23.79 6.04 10.56
C CYS A 85 -24.30 6.85 9.36
N ASP A 86 -23.69 8.01 9.12
CA ASP A 86 -24.00 8.84 7.95
C ASP A 86 -23.27 8.28 6.72
N VAL A 87 -22.00 7.89 6.89
CA VAL A 87 -21.14 7.29 5.86
C VAL A 87 -20.61 5.95 6.34
N PHE A 88 -20.65 4.94 5.47
CA PHE A 88 -19.86 3.72 5.63
C PHE A 88 -18.76 3.68 4.59
N HIS A 89 -17.50 3.68 5.02
CA HIS A 89 -16.36 3.59 4.14
C HIS A 89 -15.76 2.18 4.15
N ALA A 90 -15.95 1.46 3.06
CA ALA A 90 -15.29 0.20 2.77
C ALA A 90 -13.86 0.47 2.33
N THR A 91 -12.92 0.35 3.24
CA THR A 91 -11.50 0.69 3.02
C THR A 91 -10.74 -0.34 2.19
N ASN A 92 -11.37 -1.43 1.77
CA ASN A 92 -10.71 -2.53 1.06
C ASN A 92 -11.63 -3.19 0.03
N TYR A 93 -11.86 -2.54 -1.10
CA TYR A 93 -12.54 -3.01 -2.32
C TYR A 93 -14.02 -3.41 -2.19
N VAL A 94 -14.47 -3.92 -1.04
CA VAL A 94 -15.79 -4.56 -0.95
C VAL A 94 -16.75 -3.72 -0.10
N LEU A 95 -17.65 -3.00 -0.76
CA LEU A 95 -18.69 -2.22 -0.13
C LEU A 95 -19.91 -3.09 0.18
N PRO A 96 -20.27 -3.28 1.47
CA PRO A 96 -21.50 -3.97 1.84
C PRO A 96 -22.75 -3.20 1.41
N PRO A 97 -23.91 -3.87 1.33
CA PRO A 97 -25.18 -3.16 1.17
C PRO A 97 -25.45 -2.29 2.40
N SER A 98 -26.06 -1.12 2.18
CA SER A 98 -26.52 -0.21 3.21
C SER A 98 -28.01 0.13 2.97
N ARG A 99 -28.70 0.59 4.02
CA ARG A 99 -30.08 1.09 3.92
C ARG A 99 -30.15 2.62 3.95
N ARG A 100 -29.28 3.25 4.71
CA ARG A 100 -29.30 4.70 4.98
C ARG A 100 -27.92 5.33 4.81
N ALA A 101 -26.87 4.63 5.24
CA ALA A 101 -25.52 5.15 5.17
C ALA A 101 -25.10 5.37 3.70
N ALA A 102 -24.50 6.50 3.42
CA ALA A 102 -23.83 6.72 2.13
C ALA A 102 -22.63 5.80 2.02
N GLY A 103 -22.62 4.94 1.00
CA GLY A 103 -21.53 3.99 0.78
C GLY A 103 -20.34 4.64 0.07
N VAL A 104 -19.16 4.54 0.65
CA VAL A 104 -17.89 4.96 0.04
C VAL A 104 -16.97 3.75 -0.04
N VAL A 105 -16.21 3.60 -1.12
CA VAL A 105 -15.30 2.47 -1.31
C VAL A 105 -13.93 2.93 -1.80
N SER A 106 -12.86 2.41 -1.18
CA SER A 106 -11.49 2.59 -1.68
C SER A 106 -11.11 1.47 -2.64
N ILE A 107 -10.59 1.86 -3.80
CA ILE A 107 -9.98 0.98 -4.81
C ILE A 107 -8.52 1.41 -4.96
N TYR A 108 -7.60 0.57 -4.50
CA TYR A 108 -6.17 0.90 -4.49
C TYR A 108 -5.46 0.53 -5.79
N ASP A 109 -5.89 -0.51 -6.48
CA ASP A 109 -5.33 -0.99 -7.74
C ASP A 109 -6.35 -1.87 -8.48
N LEU A 110 -6.00 -2.30 -9.69
CA LEU A 110 -6.76 -3.26 -10.49
C LEU A 110 -5.95 -4.53 -10.79
N THR A 111 -5.05 -4.95 -9.89
CA THR A 111 -4.22 -6.15 -10.06
C THR A 111 -5.06 -7.38 -10.40
N TYR A 112 -6.23 -7.53 -9.77
CA TYR A 112 -7.14 -8.65 -10.00
C TYR A 112 -7.76 -8.67 -11.41
N GLU A 113 -7.81 -7.55 -12.12
CA GLU A 113 -8.23 -7.47 -13.52
C GLU A 113 -7.06 -7.58 -14.48
N ARG A 114 -5.98 -6.82 -14.23
CA ARG A 114 -4.84 -6.66 -15.12
C ARG A 114 -3.92 -7.91 -15.16
N TYR A 115 -3.74 -8.56 -13.99
CA TYR A 115 -2.78 -9.65 -13.81
C TYR A 115 -3.42 -10.91 -13.18
N PRO A 116 -4.42 -11.52 -13.84
CA PRO A 116 -5.16 -12.67 -13.29
C PRO A 116 -4.30 -13.89 -12.97
N GLY A 117 -3.17 -14.04 -13.66
CA GLY A 117 -2.21 -15.12 -13.40
C GLY A 117 -1.26 -14.86 -12.23
N MET A 118 -1.29 -13.65 -11.64
CA MET A 118 -0.38 -13.25 -10.57
C MET A 118 -1.10 -13.02 -9.23
N ILE A 119 -2.33 -13.47 -9.09
CA ILE A 119 -3.17 -13.27 -7.90
C ILE A 119 -3.58 -14.60 -7.27
N THR A 120 -3.95 -14.53 -5.99
CA THR A 120 -4.55 -15.68 -5.30
C THR A 120 -6.05 -15.79 -5.58
N ASP A 121 -6.64 -16.96 -5.36
CA ASP A 121 -8.10 -17.16 -5.46
C ASP A 121 -8.89 -16.21 -4.55
N ALA A 122 -8.28 -15.81 -3.43
CA ALA A 122 -8.88 -14.85 -2.52
C ALA A 122 -9.02 -13.45 -3.15
N VAL A 123 -8.07 -13.04 -3.98
CA VAL A 123 -8.06 -11.77 -4.71
C VAL A 123 -8.91 -11.87 -5.98
N ALA A 124 -8.92 -13.02 -6.65
CA ALA A 124 -9.70 -13.24 -7.87
C ALA A 124 -11.21 -12.95 -7.67
N ARG A 125 -11.74 -13.11 -6.46
CA ARG A 125 -13.15 -12.80 -6.12
C ARG A 125 -13.49 -11.31 -6.28
N TYR A 126 -12.52 -10.42 -6.24
CA TYR A 126 -12.74 -8.99 -6.44
C TYR A 126 -13.32 -8.67 -7.83
N ARG A 127 -13.09 -9.52 -8.84
CA ARG A 127 -13.73 -9.40 -10.16
C ARG A 127 -15.26 -9.44 -10.11
N VAL A 128 -15.83 -10.11 -9.10
CA VAL A 128 -17.28 -10.16 -8.88
C VAL A 128 -17.73 -9.12 -7.86
N LEU A 129 -16.95 -8.94 -6.80
CA LEU A 129 -17.35 -8.11 -5.66
C LEU A 129 -17.16 -6.61 -5.93
N VAL A 130 -16.12 -6.21 -6.66
CA VAL A 130 -15.86 -4.80 -6.95
C VAL A 130 -16.94 -4.18 -7.85
N PRO A 131 -17.37 -4.78 -8.97
CA PRO A 131 -18.48 -4.24 -9.75
C PRO A 131 -19.77 -4.08 -8.94
N GLN A 132 -20.02 -4.98 -7.99
CA GLN A 132 -21.17 -4.85 -7.09
C GLN A 132 -21.01 -3.71 -6.09
N SER A 133 -19.79 -3.53 -5.56
CA SER A 133 -19.44 -2.44 -4.66
C SER A 133 -19.61 -1.08 -5.34
N LEU A 134 -19.10 -0.95 -6.56
CA LEU A 134 -19.18 0.28 -7.37
C LEU A 134 -20.63 0.68 -7.68
N ARG A 135 -21.52 -0.30 -7.96
CA ARG A 135 -22.96 -0.01 -8.15
C ARG A 135 -23.67 0.51 -6.90
N ARG A 136 -23.14 0.25 -5.72
CA ARG A 136 -23.69 0.70 -4.42
C ARG A 136 -23.05 1.98 -3.93
N ALA A 137 -21.87 2.32 -4.47
CA ALA A 137 -21.08 3.45 -4.00
C ALA A 137 -21.70 4.79 -4.40
N ARG A 138 -21.69 5.73 -3.46
CA ARG A 138 -21.95 7.15 -3.67
C ARG A 138 -20.68 7.93 -3.96
N ALA A 139 -19.52 7.40 -3.54
CA ALA A 139 -18.22 7.88 -3.94
C ALA A 139 -17.21 6.72 -3.97
N VAL A 140 -16.26 6.81 -4.86
CA VAL A 140 -15.12 5.87 -5.01
C VAL A 140 -13.86 6.64 -4.72
N ILE A 141 -13.02 6.14 -3.83
CA ILE A 141 -11.73 6.76 -3.50
C ILE A 141 -10.62 5.96 -4.17
N THR A 142 -9.72 6.65 -4.85
CA THR A 142 -8.50 6.08 -5.45
C THR A 142 -7.27 6.81 -4.93
N PRO A 143 -6.10 6.14 -4.85
CA PRO A 143 -4.92 6.71 -4.23
C PRO A 143 -4.21 7.76 -5.13
N CYS A 144 -4.47 7.76 -6.43
CA CYS A 144 -3.84 8.66 -7.40
C CYS A 144 -4.69 8.77 -8.67
N ARG A 145 -4.33 9.70 -9.56
CA ARG A 145 -5.02 9.94 -10.83
C ARG A 145 -4.92 8.74 -11.77
N THR A 146 -3.75 8.13 -11.87
CA THR A 146 -3.54 6.95 -12.71
C THR A 146 -4.54 5.84 -12.38
N VAL A 147 -4.71 5.51 -11.10
CA VAL A 147 -5.70 4.50 -10.67
C VAL A 147 -7.13 5.00 -10.86
N ALA A 148 -7.40 6.30 -10.69
CA ALA A 148 -8.73 6.86 -10.95
C ALA A 148 -9.15 6.65 -12.41
N GLU A 149 -8.27 6.98 -13.34
CA GLU A 149 -8.48 6.80 -14.78
C GLU A 149 -8.69 5.32 -15.12
N GLU A 150 -7.85 4.42 -14.60
CA GLU A 150 -8.01 2.98 -14.78
C GLU A 150 -9.38 2.45 -14.29
N VAL A 151 -9.84 2.90 -13.11
CA VAL A 151 -11.12 2.49 -12.52
C VAL A 151 -12.30 3.03 -13.32
N ILE A 152 -12.24 4.30 -13.75
CA ILE A 152 -13.24 4.93 -14.60
C ILE A 152 -13.37 4.14 -15.91
N ASP A 153 -12.26 3.89 -16.59
CA ASP A 153 -12.24 3.22 -17.88
C ASP A 153 -12.71 1.76 -17.77
N GLN A 154 -12.19 1.01 -16.79
CA GLN A 154 -12.50 -0.42 -16.60
C GLN A 154 -13.98 -0.64 -16.32
N TYR A 155 -14.59 0.21 -15.48
CA TYR A 155 -15.97 0.02 -15.02
C TYR A 155 -16.96 1.02 -15.62
N ARG A 156 -16.50 1.91 -16.52
CA ARG A 156 -17.30 2.95 -17.18
C ARG A 156 -18.07 3.81 -16.17
N LEU A 157 -17.36 4.24 -15.13
CA LEU A 157 -17.95 5.07 -14.09
C LEU A 157 -18.07 6.52 -14.55
N ASP A 158 -19.06 7.22 -13.96
CA ASP A 158 -19.07 8.67 -14.03
C ASP A 158 -17.83 9.21 -13.27
N PRO A 159 -16.96 10.02 -13.93
CA PRO A 159 -15.80 10.60 -13.27
C PRO A 159 -16.13 11.39 -12.00
N ALA A 160 -17.34 11.97 -11.91
CA ALA A 160 -17.80 12.72 -10.73
C ALA A 160 -17.90 11.85 -9.46
N LEU A 161 -18.08 10.54 -9.61
CA LEU A 161 -18.10 9.59 -8.49
C LEU A 161 -16.70 9.28 -7.95
N VAL A 162 -15.64 9.50 -8.72
CA VAL A 162 -14.28 9.09 -8.37
C VAL A 162 -13.51 10.26 -7.79
N GLN A 163 -13.08 10.11 -6.55
CA GLN A 163 -12.30 11.10 -5.81
C GLN A 163 -10.89 10.58 -5.55
N ILE A 164 -9.90 11.44 -5.71
CA ILE A 164 -8.51 11.10 -5.42
C ILE A 164 -8.24 11.48 -3.97
N ALA A 165 -7.75 10.51 -3.18
CA ALA A 165 -7.21 10.77 -1.86
C ALA A 165 -5.86 10.08 -1.74
N ARG A 166 -4.80 10.88 -1.62
CA ARG A 166 -3.40 10.43 -1.68
C ARG A 166 -2.90 9.97 -0.33
N PRO A 167 -2.58 8.67 -0.16
CA PRO A 167 -1.96 8.18 1.06
C PRO A 167 -0.71 8.98 1.43
N GLY A 168 -0.54 9.24 2.72
CA GLY A 168 0.60 9.95 3.25
C GLY A 168 1.75 9.04 3.65
N VAL A 169 2.82 9.66 4.12
CA VAL A 169 3.96 9.01 4.77
C VAL A 169 3.98 9.42 6.24
N ASP A 170 4.28 8.46 7.12
CA ASP A 170 4.44 8.74 8.54
C ASP A 170 5.66 9.63 8.79
N ARG A 171 5.50 10.59 9.71
CA ARG A 171 6.58 11.52 10.07
C ARG A 171 7.81 10.82 10.67
N SER A 172 7.64 9.63 11.23
CA SER A 172 8.75 8.83 11.77
C SER A 172 9.79 8.49 10.73
N TRP A 173 9.43 8.42 9.43
CA TRP A 173 10.39 8.18 8.35
C TRP A 173 11.43 9.31 8.24
N ALA A 174 11.04 10.56 8.42
CA ALA A 174 11.96 11.69 8.33
C ALA A 174 12.95 11.76 9.50
N THR A 175 12.69 11.06 10.60
CA THR A 175 13.53 11.02 11.80
C THR A 175 14.12 9.64 12.08
N ALA A 176 13.87 8.68 11.19
CA ALA A 176 14.38 7.32 11.31
C ALA A 176 15.91 7.30 11.27
N VAL A 177 16.49 6.40 12.02
CA VAL A 177 17.96 6.22 12.07
C VAL A 177 18.35 4.86 11.50
N PRO A 178 19.51 4.73 10.85
CA PRO A 178 19.93 3.47 10.27
C PRO A 178 20.15 2.39 11.33
N ALA A 179 20.00 1.13 10.94
CA ALA A 179 20.27 -0.01 11.80
C ALA A 179 21.73 0.01 12.27
N THR A 180 21.96 -0.32 13.54
CA THR A 180 23.32 -0.38 14.09
C THR A 180 24.10 -1.55 13.49
N ALA A 181 25.43 -1.41 13.41
CA ALA A 181 26.29 -2.50 12.94
C ALA A 181 26.09 -3.80 13.74
N ALA A 182 25.87 -3.70 15.05
CA ALA A 182 25.60 -4.84 15.91
C ALA A 182 24.27 -5.53 15.55
N TRP A 183 23.22 -4.76 15.25
CA TRP A 183 21.93 -5.30 14.82
C TRP A 183 22.04 -5.99 13.45
N LEU A 184 22.70 -5.35 12.48
CA LEU A 184 22.94 -5.95 11.16
C LEU A 184 23.71 -7.27 11.28
N GLN A 185 24.79 -7.30 12.06
CA GLN A 185 25.57 -8.50 12.31
C GLN A 185 24.75 -9.62 12.95
N ALA A 186 23.92 -9.29 13.96
CA ALA A 186 23.07 -10.26 14.64
C ALA A 186 22.03 -10.90 13.70
N HIS A 187 21.63 -10.18 12.62
CA HIS A 187 20.71 -10.67 11.59
C HIS A 187 21.40 -11.21 10.34
N GLY A 188 22.74 -11.33 10.35
CA GLY A 188 23.52 -11.81 9.20
C GLY A 188 23.40 -10.88 7.97
N LEU A 189 23.17 -9.57 8.19
CA LEU A 189 23.00 -8.60 7.13
C LEU A 189 24.29 -7.78 6.90
N PRO A 190 24.56 -7.38 5.64
CA PRO A 190 25.71 -6.56 5.29
C PRO A 190 25.55 -5.11 5.78
N SER A 191 26.66 -4.38 5.91
CA SER A 191 26.66 -2.97 6.31
C SER A 191 26.27 -2.01 5.18
N SER A 192 26.39 -2.43 3.93
CA SER A 192 25.94 -1.70 2.74
C SER A 192 25.18 -2.67 1.85
N TYR A 193 24.03 -2.28 1.33
CA TYR A 193 23.13 -3.17 0.59
C TYR A 193 22.19 -2.43 -0.35
N VAL A 194 21.79 -3.13 -1.41
CA VAL A 194 20.61 -2.80 -2.21
C VAL A 194 19.39 -3.38 -1.50
N LEU A 195 18.34 -2.63 -1.32
CA LEU A 195 17.16 -3.05 -0.58
C LEU A 195 15.94 -3.21 -1.50
N ALA A 196 15.17 -4.26 -1.34
CA ALA A 196 13.82 -4.34 -1.89
C ALA A 196 12.82 -4.73 -0.80
N VAL A 197 11.63 -4.08 -0.82
CA VAL A 197 10.60 -4.21 0.21
C VAL A 197 9.28 -4.64 -0.42
N GLY A 198 8.68 -5.68 0.12
CA GLY A 198 7.34 -6.16 -0.24
C GLY A 198 7.19 -7.66 -0.12
N THR A 199 5.95 -8.14 -0.12
CA THR A 199 5.66 -9.58 -0.19
C THR A 199 6.34 -10.20 -1.42
N LEU A 200 6.90 -11.40 -1.26
CA LEU A 200 7.59 -12.11 -2.34
C LEU A 200 6.57 -12.69 -3.32
N GLU A 201 5.94 -11.84 -4.12
CA GLU A 201 4.90 -12.17 -5.09
C GLU A 201 5.34 -11.86 -6.53
N PRO A 202 4.78 -12.52 -7.56
CA PRO A 202 5.20 -12.35 -8.96
C PRO A 202 5.15 -10.90 -9.44
N ARG A 203 4.17 -10.13 -9.02
CA ARG A 203 3.97 -8.72 -9.40
C ARG A 203 5.14 -7.82 -8.98
N LYS A 204 5.84 -8.18 -7.91
CA LYS A 204 7.03 -7.45 -7.43
C LYS A 204 8.28 -7.68 -8.28
N ASN A 205 8.22 -8.63 -9.23
CA ASN A 205 9.24 -8.85 -10.26
C ASN A 205 10.67 -9.00 -9.72
N LEU A 206 10.81 -9.64 -8.57
CA LEU A 206 12.12 -9.81 -7.91
C LEU A 206 13.11 -10.64 -8.74
N ARG A 207 12.63 -11.42 -9.72
CA ARG A 207 13.49 -12.15 -10.66
C ARG A 207 14.31 -11.20 -11.53
N THR A 208 13.67 -10.17 -12.09
CA THR A 208 14.37 -9.11 -12.84
C THR A 208 15.38 -8.41 -11.94
N LEU A 209 15.05 -8.13 -10.67
CA LEU A 209 15.98 -7.51 -9.74
C LEU A 209 17.19 -8.40 -9.45
N VAL A 210 16.98 -9.68 -9.16
CA VAL A 210 18.09 -10.62 -8.93
C VAL A 210 18.97 -10.74 -10.17
N ALA A 211 18.38 -10.83 -11.37
CA ALA A 211 19.13 -10.87 -12.60
C ALA A 211 19.93 -9.57 -12.85
N ALA A 212 19.33 -8.41 -12.62
CA ALA A 212 20.00 -7.11 -12.73
C ALA A 212 21.12 -6.97 -11.70
N HIS A 213 20.90 -7.42 -10.46
CA HIS A 213 21.91 -7.40 -9.43
C HIS A 213 23.13 -8.28 -9.78
N ARG A 214 22.91 -9.45 -10.40
CA ARG A 214 24.02 -10.31 -10.91
C ARG A 214 24.91 -9.57 -11.93
N LEU A 215 24.32 -8.71 -12.78
CA LEU A 215 25.05 -7.94 -13.78
C LEU A 215 25.95 -6.85 -13.16
N LEU A 216 25.66 -6.40 -11.93
CA LEU A 216 26.53 -5.45 -11.22
C LEU A 216 27.87 -6.05 -10.81
N GLY A 217 27.96 -7.39 -10.80
CA GLY A 217 29.17 -8.11 -10.46
C GLY A 217 29.45 -8.25 -8.96
N PRO A 218 30.55 -8.94 -8.59
CA PRO A 218 30.82 -9.36 -7.22
C PRO A 218 31.21 -8.23 -6.25
N GLN A 219 31.48 -7.04 -6.76
CA GLN A 219 31.78 -5.87 -5.94
C GLN A 219 30.56 -5.04 -5.57
N ALA A 220 29.40 -5.36 -6.13
CA ALA A 220 28.17 -4.67 -5.79
C ALA A 220 27.75 -4.96 -4.33
N PRO A 221 27.10 -3.99 -3.65
CA PRO A 221 26.51 -4.25 -2.35
C PRO A 221 25.51 -5.42 -2.44
N PRO A 222 25.48 -6.33 -1.45
CA PRO A 222 24.51 -7.42 -1.41
C PRO A 222 23.07 -6.96 -1.56
N LEU A 223 22.19 -7.84 -2.05
CA LEU A 223 20.77 -7.58 -2.16
C LEU A 223 20.03 -8.08 -0.91
N VAL A 224 19.31 -7.20 -0.23
CA VAL A 224 18.47 -7.54 0.92
C VAL A 224 16.99 -7.45 0.49
N LEU A 225 16.26 -8.56 0.65
CA LEU A 225 14.83 -8.65 0.35
C LEU A 225 14.04 -8.73 1.67
N VAL A 226 13.23 -7.71 1.93
CA VAL A 226 12.38 -7.61 3.13
C VAL A 226 10.93 -7.89 2.76
N GLY A 227 10.33 -8.87 3.40
CA GLY A 227 8.91 -9.16 3.25
C GLY A 227 8.55 -10.59 3.57
N SER A 228 7.26 -10.81 3.79
CA SER A 228 6.75 -12.16 4.03
C SER A 228 6.88 -13.04 2.79
N PRO A 229 7.03 -14.35 2.97
CA PRO A 229 6.86 -15.30 1.89
C PRO A 229 5.52 -15.06 1.21
N GLY A 230 5.54 -14.96 -0.12
CA GLY A 230 4.36 -14.74 -0.94
C GLY A 230 3.91 -16.02 -1.63
N TRP A 231 3.48 -15.87 -2.88
CA TRP A 231 3.02 -16.95 -3.74
C TRP A 231 3.68 -16.87 -5.13
N GLY A 232 3.44 -17.89 -5.95
CA GLY A 232 4.02 -17.97 -7.29
C GLY A 232 5.31 -18.79 -7.30
N GLN A 233 6.11 -18.60 -8.35
CA GLN A 233 7.37 -19.31 -8.50
C GLN A 233 8.39 -18.77 -7.48
N GLN A 234 9.06 -19.68 -6.79
CA GLN A 234 10.16 -19.33 -5.88
C GLN A 234 11.31 -18.70 -6.66
N LEU A 235 12.02 -17.79 -5.99
CA LEU A 235 13.28 -17.26 -6.52
C LEU A 235 14.33 -18.38 -6.50
N GLU A 236 14.93 -18.64 -7.65
CA GLU A 236 16.05 -19.57 -7.75
C GLU A 236 17.33 -18.83 -7.33
N LEU A 237 17.64 -18.91 -6.05
CA LEU A 237 18.81 -18.26 -5.46
C LEU A 237 19.92 -19.28 -5.20
N THR A 238 21.14 -18.88 -5.51
CA THR A 238 22.36 -19.59 -5.18
C THR A 238 23.18 -18.79 -4.19
N ALA A 239 24.14 -19.40 -3.51
CA ALA A 239 25.05 -18.68 -2.62
C ALA A 239 25.87 -17.58 -3.34
N ALA A 240 26.06 -17.72 -4.66
CA ALA A 240 26.78 -16.73 -5.47
C ALA A 240 25.95 -15.46 -5.73
N ASP A 241 24.64 -15.49 -5.52
CA ASP A 241 23.76 -14.34 -5.78
C ASP A 241 23.89 -13.24 -4.72
N ASN A 242 24.47 -13.58 -3.57
CA ASN A 242 24.65 -12.64 -2.46
C ASN A 242 23.34 -11.93 -2.06
N VAL A 243 22.25 -12.73 -1.92
CA VAL A 243 20.90 -12.26 -1.59
C VAL A 243 20.54 -12.71 -0.18
N HIS A 244 20.08 -11.76 0.64
CA HIS A 244 19.64 -11.99 2.01
C HIS A 244 18.13 -11.82 2.12
N LEU A 245 17.45 -12.79 2.70
CA LEU A 245 16.00 -12.76 2.95
C LEU A 245 15.78 -12.53 4.43
N THR A 246 15.12 -11.45 4.82
CA THR A 246 14.85 -11.15 6.23
C THR A 246 13.54 -11.75 6.73
N GLY A 247 12.59 -12.02 5.82
CA GLY A 247 11.19 -12.22 6.20
C GLY A 247 10.51 -10.90 6.57
N TRP A 248 9.43 -11.01 7.34
CA TRP A 248 8.70 -9.84 7.85
C TRP A 248 9.48 -9.17 8.98
N LEU A 249 9.49 -7.85 8.99
CA LEU A 249 10.11 -7.01 10.02
C LEU A 249 9.06 -6.07 10.63
N SER A 250 9.30 -5.65 11.86
CA SER A 250 8.52 -4.57 12.48
C SER A 250 8.73 -3.24 11.74
N ASP A 251 7.82 -2.28 11.92
CA ASP A 251 7.92 -0.99 11.24
C ASP A 251 9.23 -0.25 11.60
N SER A 252 9.68 -0.31 12.85
CA SER A 252 10.93 0.31 13.27
C SER A 252 12.17 -0.35 12.68
N GLU A 253 12.17 -1.68 12.56
CA GLU A 253 13.26 -2.42 11.91
C GLU A 253 13.29 -2.15 10.40
N LEU A 254 12.12 -2.11 9.76
CA LEU A 254 12.01 -1.76 8.36
C LEU A 254 12.51 -0.33 8.08
N GLN A 255 12.10 0.64 8.90
CA GLN A 255 12.59 2.02 8.80
C GLN A 255 14.11 2.07 8.90
N ALA A 256 14.69 1.40 9.90
CA ALA A 256 16.13 1.37 10.10
C ALA A 256 16.89 0.76 8.91
N LEU A 257 16.34 -0.27 8.28
CA LEU A 257 16.92 -0.85 7.07
C LEU A 257 16.77 0.06 5.84
N VAL A 258 15.61 0.70 5.66
CA VAL A 258 15.42 1.61 4.51
C VAL A 258 16.37 2.78 4.59
N VAL A 259 16.52 3.43 5.75
CA VAL A 259 17.47 4.56 5.95
C VAL A 259 18.90 4.15 5.72
N GLY A 260 19.27 2.92 6.09
CA GLY A 260 20.65 2.40 5.93
C GLY A 260 20.96 1.84 4.54
N ALA A 261 19.99 1.74 3.64
CA ALA A 261 20.17 1.18 2.32
C ALA A 261 20.96 2.13 1.39
N ALA A 262 21.86 1.58 0.59
CA ALA A 262 22.53 2.34 -0.47
C ALA A 262 21.55 2.79 -1.56
N VAL A 263 20.54 1.96 -1.84
CA VAL A 263 19.44 2.26 -2.78
C VAL A 263 18.26 1.34 -2.48
N LEU A 264 17.04 1.87 -2.59
CA LEU A 264 15.82 1.05 -2.67
C LEU A 264 15.54 0.69 -4.13
N ALA A 265 15.47 -0.61 -4.43
CA ALA A 265 15.10 -1.15 -5.73
C ALA A 265 13.64 -1.61 -5.74
N PHE A 266 12.83 -1.12 -6.67
CA PHE A 266 11.40 -1.39 -6.71
C PHE A 266 10.94 -1.76 -8.14
N PRO A 267 11.23 -2.99 -8.61
CA PRO A 267 11.08 -3.41 -10.01
C PRO A 267 9.66 -3.87 -10.38
N SER A 268 8.64 -3.46 -9.64
CA SER A 268 7.27 -3.95 -9.78
C SER A 268 6.73 -3.84 -11.21
N LEU A 269 5.97 -4.86 -11.65
CA LEU A 269 5.29 -4.85 -12.95
C LEU A 269 4.03 -3.98 -12.94
N TYR A 270 3.43 -3.82 -11.77
CA TYR A 270 2.21 -3.03 -11.59
C TYR A 270 2.09 -2.60 -10.13
N GLU A 271 1.59 -1.40 -9.90
CA GLU A 271 1.34 -0.82 -8.58
C GLU A 271 0.09 0.05 -8.57
N GLY A 272 -0.49 0.19 -7.39
CA GLY A 272 -1.58 1.14 -7.18
C GLY A 272 -1.13 2.48 -6.61
N TYR A 273 0.02 2.54 -5.93
CA TYR A 273 0.57 3.78 -5.37
C TYR A 273 2.09 3.76 -5.23
N GLY A 274 2.64 2.83 -4.45
CA GLY A 274 4.09 2.76 -4.22
C GLY A 274 4.50 3.39 -2.90
N LEU A 275 3.91 2.96 -1.77
CA LEU A 275 4.32 3.42 -0.43
C LEU A 275 5.81 3.16 -0.16
N PRO A 276 6.40 1.97 -0.41
CA PRO A 276 7.81 1.75 -0.08
C PRO A 276 8.80 2.71 -0.76
N PRO A 277 8.71 3.00 -2.06
CA PRO A 277 9.59 4.01 -2.67
C PRO A 277 9.31 5.43 -2.16
N LEU A 278 8.08 5.78 -1.82
CA LEU A 278 7.77 7.08 -1.23
C LEU A 278 8.32 7.20 0.21
N GLU A 279 8.24 6.12 0.99
CA GLU A 279 8.84 6.01 2.33
C GLU A 279 10.37 6.14 2.26
N ALA A 280 11.01 5.54 1.24
CA ALA A 280 12.44 5.68 1.00
C ALA A 280 12.82 7.13 0.69
N LEU A 281 12.06 7.83 -0.16
CA LEU A 281 12.27 9.26 -0.40
C LEU A 281 12.14 10.08 0.88
N ALA A 282 11.19 9.75 1.75
CA ALA A 282 10.95 10.49 2.99
C ALA A 282 12.14 10.45 3.97
N CYS A 283 12.94 9.40 3.94
CA CYS A 283 14.14 9.27 4.76
C CYS A 283 15.45 9.52 3.97
N GLY A 284 15.37 9.98 2.73
CA GLY A 284 16.51 10.35 1.92
C GLY A 284 17.21 9.19 1.22
N THR A 285 16.63 7.99 1.23
CA THR A 285 17.20 6.83 0.54
C THR A 285 16.96 6.95 -0.97
N PRO A 286 17.97 6.82 -1.81
CA PRO A 286 17.82 6.83 -3.26
C PRO A 286 16.90 5.70 -3.74
N VAL A 287 16.12 5.96 -4.80
CA VAL A 287 15.17 5.02 -5.35
C VAL A 287 15.45 4.72 -6.82
N VAL A 288 15.51 3.43 -7.16
CA VAL A 288 15.43 2.92 -8.53
C VAL A 288 14.16 2.09 -8.64
N CYS A 289 13.26 2.47 -9.53
CA CYS A 289 11.98 1.77 -9.67
C CYS A 289 11.57 1.60 -11.13
N SER A 290 10.58 0.74 -11.33
CA SER A 290 9.96 0.55 -12.65
C SER A 290 9.35 1.84 -13.18
N ASP A 291 9.48 2.05 -14.49
CA ASP A 291 8.87 3.15 -15.21
C ASP A 291 7.36 2.91 -15.41
N LEU A 292 6.61 3.09 -14.33
CA LEU A 292 5.16 2.96 -14.31
C LEU A 292 4.50 4.35 -14.17
N PRO A 293 3.39 4.61 -14.87
CA PRO A 293 2.68 5.90 -14.75
C PRO A 293 2.36 6.29 -13.31
N VAL A 294 1.91 5.32 -12.49
CA VAL A 294 1.61 5.54 -11.08
C VAL A 294 2.85 5.95 -10.27
N LEU A 295 4.01 5.31 -10.52
CA LEU A 295 5.24 5.65 -9.80
C LEU A 295 5.79 7.01 -10.23
N ARG A 296 5.65 7.36 -11.52
CA ARG A 296 5.98 8.72 -12.00
C ARG A 296 5.08 9.78 -11.37
N GLU A 297 3.78 9.50 -11.24
CA GLU A 297 2.84 10.42 -10.59
C GLU A 297 3.17 10.63 -9.11
N VAL A 298 3.43 9.52 -8.38
CA VAL A 298 3.61 9.56 -6.93
C VAL A 298 4.99 10.07 -6.52
N LEU A 299 6.05 9.68 -7.22
CA LEU A 299 7.43 10.01 -6.86
C LEU A 299 7.94 11.27 -7.58
N GLY A 300 7.25 11.73 -8.62
CA GLY A 300 7.72 12.84 -9.45
C GLY A 300 9.10 12.56 -10.05
N PRO A 301 9.98 13.56 -10.18
CA PRO A 301 11.33 13.41 -10.71
C PRO A 301 12.36 12.93 -9.68
N HIS A 302 11.92 12.49 -8.51
CA HIS A 302 12.79 12.20 -7.36
C HIS A 302 13.25 10.74 -7.28
N ALA A 303 12.90 9.91 -8.28
CA ALA A 303 13.37 8.53 -8.42
C ALA A 303 14.03 8.30 -9.78
N THR A 304 14.88 7.29 -9.87
CA THR A 304 15.42 6.81 -11.13
C THR A 304 14.49 5.74 -11.69
N PHE A 305 13.96 5.96 -12.88
CA PHE A 305 13.01 5.05 -13.53
C PHE A 305 13.72 4.18 -14.58
N SER A 306 13.33 2.91 -14.64
CA SER A 306 13.83 1.93 -15.60
C SER A 306 12.69 1.04 -16.10
N PRO A 307 12.70 0.56 -17.36
CA PRO A 307 11.72 -0.42 -17.82
C PRO A 307 11.67 -1.63 -16.90
N ALA A 308 10.46 -2.07 -16.53
CA ALA A 308 10.26 -3.09 -15.49
C ALA A 308 10.83 -4.47 -15.84
N GLU A 309 10.86 -4.82 -17.15
CA GLU A 309 11.26 -6.14 -17.63
C GLU A 309 12.64 -6.13 -18.32
N ASP A 310 13.30 -4.98 -18.37
CA ASP A 310 14.64 -4.82 -18.95
C ASP A 310 15.70 -4.95 -17.85
N VAL A 311 16.31 -6.13 -17.78
CA VAL A 311 17.32 -6.50 -16.78
C VAL A 311 18.56 -5.61 -16.90
N GLU A 312 19.02 -5.32 -18.11
CA GLU A 312 20.23 -4.53 -18.37
C GLU A 312 20.00 -3.06 -18.01
N ALA A 313 18.88 -2.49 -18.46
CA ALA A 313 18.53 -1.11 -18.12
C ALA A 313 18.33 -0.92 -16.59
N PHE A 314 17.78 -1.92 -15.90
CA PHE A 314 17.63 -1.86 -14.46
C PHE A 314 18.97 -1.97 -13.73
N ALA A 315 19.87 -2.83 -14.21
CA ALA A 315 21.26 -2.92 -13.70
C ALA A 315 22.01 -1.61 -13.89
N ASP A 316 21.94 -1.00 -15.08
CA ASP A 316 22.55 0.29 -15.36
C ASP A 316 21.99 1.41 -14.47
N ALA A 317 20.69 1.42 -14.22
CA ALA A 317 20.07 2.38 -13.30
C ALA A 317 20.59 2.21 -11.87
N LEU A 318 20.69 0.98 -11.38
CA LEU A 318 21.27 0.67 -10.07
C LEU A 318 22.76 1.11 -10.01
N ALA A 319 23.55 0.76 -11.02
CA ALA A 319 24.97 1.12 -11.07
C ALA A 319 25.19 2.63 -11.00
N ARG A 320 24.39 3.40 -11.76
CA ARG A 320 24.47 4.88 -11.74
C ARG A 320 24.16 5.45 -10.37
N VAL A 321 23.08 5.00 -9.72
CA VAL A 321 22.65 5.51 -8.40
C VAL A 321 23.66 5.10 -7.31
N LEU A 322 24.20 3.89 -7.37
CA LEU A 322 25.23 3.42 -6.44
C LEU A 322 26.54 4.20 -6.57
N ALA A 323 26.92 4.61 -7.79
CA ALA A 323 28.13 5.38 -8.03
C ALA A 323 27.98 6.86 -7.60
N VAL A 324 26.82 7.45 -7.88
CA VAL A 324 26.54 8.87 -7.59
C VAL A 324 25.09 8.99 -7.06
N PRO A 325 24.88 8.79 -5.75
CA PRO A 325 23.59 9.08 -5.15
C PRO A 325 23.32 10.58 -5.28
N GLY A 326 22.10 10.92 -5.73
CA GLY A 326 21.69 12.32 -5.88
C GLY A 326 21.48 13.02 -4.53
N ASP A 327 21.22 14.33 -4.57
CA ASP A 327 20.81 15.08 -3.38
C ASP A 327 19.39 14.65 -2.94
N PRO A 328 19.21 14.11 -1.72
CA PRO A 328 17.91 13.62 -1.26
C PRO A 328 16.94 14.74 -0.88
N ALA A 329 17.39 15.98 -0.70
CA ALA A 329 16.59 17.06 -0.09
C ALA A 329 15.25 17.31 -0.81
N ALA A 330 15.25 17.34 -2.15
CA ALA A 330 14.05 17.56 -2.93
C ALA A 330 13.05 16.38 -2.82
N GLY A 331 13.55 15.14 -2.81
CA GLY A 331 12.74 13.93 -2.60
C GLY A 331 12.12 13.88 -1.21
N MET A 332 12.89 14.22 -0.18
CA MET A 332 12.40 14.32 1.20
C MET A 332 11.31 15.39 1.34
N ALA A 333 11.52 16.56 0.75
CA ALA A 333 10.52 17.64 0.74
C ALA A 333 9.24 17.21 0.02
N HIS A 334 9.34 16.55 -1.11
CA HIS A 334 8.19 16.01 -1.85
C HIS A 334 7.41 15.00 -0.99
N ALA A 335 8.07 14.00 -0.42
CA ALA A 335 7.42 12.99 0.41
C ALA A 335 6.79 13.58 1.67
N SER A 336 7.43 14.57 2.32
CA SER A 336 6.91 15.23 3.53
C SER A 336 5.64 16.05 3.29
N ALA A 337 5.36 16.45 2.05
CA ALA A 337 4.12 17.12 1.68
C ALA A 337 2.91 16.18 1.63
N LEU A 338 3.15 14.88 1.50
CA LEU A 338 2.11 13.83 1.50
C LEU A 338 1.91 13.30 2.91
N THR A 339 0.91 13.83 3.62
CA THR A 339 0.64 13.51 5.03
C THR A 339 -0.66 12.73 5.21
N TRP A 340 -0.79 12.00 6.32
CA TRP A 340 -2.05 11.35 6.68
C TRP A 340 -3.18 12.36 6.92
N THR A 341 -2.87 13.57 7.38
CA THR A 341 -3.85 14.67 7.53
C THR A 341 -4.37 15.15 6.17
N SER A 342 -3.49 15.29 5.15
CA SER A 342 -3.95 15.64 3.80
C SER A 342 -4.79 14.52 3.18
N TYR A 343 -4.39 13.26 3.36
CA TYR A 343 -5.17 12.09 2.94
C TYR A 343 -6.56 12.07 3.56
N ALA A 344 -6.66 12.34 4.88
CA ALA A 344 -7.93 12.43 5.59
C ALA A 344 -8.79 13.60 5.08
N SER A 345 -8.18 14.75 4.80
CA SER A 345 -8.88 15.93 4.26
C SER A 345 -9.47 15.66 2.87
N GLU A 346 -8.70 15.02 1.99
CA GLU A 346 -9.17 14.59 0.66
C GLU A 346 -10.28 13.53 0.79
N THR A 347 -10.15 12.57 1.71
CA THR A 347 -11.18 11.57 2.02
C THR A 347 -12.46 12.22 2.54
N MET A 348 -12.35 13.26 3.39
CA MET A 348 -13.52 14.01 3.88
C MET A 348 -14.28 14.72 2.75
N GLN A 349 -13.60 15.13 1.67
CA GLN A 349 -14.28 15.68 0.49
C GLN A 349 -15.14 14.62 -0.18
N ALA A 350 -14.61 13.38 -0.32
CA ALA A 350 -15.38 12.25 -0.84
C ALA A 350 -16.61 11.92 0.04
N TYR A 351 -16.49 12.01 1.38
CA TYR A 351 -17.62 11.79 2.28
C TYR A 351 -18.70 12.86 2.13
N ARG A 352 -18.30 14.13 1.99
CA ARG A 352 -19.25 15.23 1.75
C ARG A 352 -19.96 15.08 0.39
N ALA A 353 -19.21 14.71 -0.66
CA ALA A 353 -19.80 14.44 -1.97
C ALA A 353 -20.79 13.26 -1.94
N ALA A 354 -20.52 12.21 -1.15
CA ALA A 354 -21.40 11.07 -1.01
C ALA A 354 -22.71 11.39 -0.27
N LEU A 355 -22.74 12.46 0.53
CA LEU A 355 -23.91 12.92 1.30
C LEU A 355 -24.75 13.97 0.56
N ALA A 356 -24.19 14.64 -0.44
CA ALA A 356 -24.87 15.59 -1.31
C ALA A 356 -25.83 14.87 -2.28
#